data_d1ae07952d8197fa1128432fbee869a3
#
_entry.id   d1ae07952d8197fa1128432fbee869a3
#
_cell.length_a   1.000
_cell.length_b   1.000
_cell.length_c   1.000
_cell.angle_alpha   90.00
_cell.angle_beta   90.00
_cell.angle_gamma   90.00
#
_symmetry.space_group_name_H-M   'P 1'
#
loop_
_entity.id
_entity.type
_entity.pdbx_description
1 polymer ?
#
loop_
_entity_poly.entity_id
_entity_poly.type
_entity_poly.pdbx_seq_one_letter_code
_entity_poly.pdbx_strand_id
1 'polypeptide(L)'
;MSVLGRIHSFESCGTVDGPGIRFILFMQGCLMRCKYCHNRDTWDLDGGREISVEELMKEVVSYRHFMNATGGGVTASGGEAILQAEFVRDWFRACKAEGINTCLDTNGFVRHYDHIIDELIDVTDLVLLDLKELNDQVHQNLIGVPNKRTLEFAKYLQKRNQRTWIRYVVVPGYTDSDH
;
A
#
# COMPACT_ATOMS: atom_id res chain seq x y z
N MET A 1 3.58 -21.59 11.54
CA MET A 1 4.72 -20.64 11.49
C MET A 1 4.12 -19.30 11.15
N SER A 2 4.44 -18.23 11.90
CA SER A 2 3.99 -16.86 11.56
C SER A 2 4.66 -16.41 10.27
N VAL A 3 3.90 -15.77 9.38
CA VAL A 3 4.44 -15.18 8.15
C VAL A 3 5.32 -14.00 8.53
N LEU A 4 6.54 -13.94 7.99
CA LEU A 4 7.43 -12.79 8.14
C LEU A 4 7.22 -11.81 7.01
N GLY A 5 7.19 -10.51 7.33
CA GLY A 5 7.20 -9.43 6.35
C GLY A 5 8.60 -8.89 6.15
N ARG A 6 8.94 -8.59 4.90
CA ARG A 6 10.18 -7.89 4.55
C ARG A 6 9.88 -6.41 4.41
N ILE A 7 10.49 -5.60 5.27
CA ILE A 7 10.22 -4.17 5.37
C ILE A 7 11.48 -3.36 5.09
N HIS A 8 11.29 -2.15 4.55
CA HIS A 8 12.33 -1.12 4.46
C HIS A 8 12.47 -0.38 5.80
N SER A 9 11.40 0.25 6.24
CA SER A 9 11.36 1.10 7.44
C SER A 9 9.92 1.31 7.92
N PHE A 10 9.74 2.06 8.99
CA PHE A 10 8.44 2.59 9.38
C PHE A 10 8.55 4.05 9.83
N GLU A 11 7.44 4.76 9.78
CA GLU A 11 7.27 6.12 10.28
C GLU A 11 6.07 6.17 11.22
N SER A 12 6.24 6.78 12.39
CA SER A 12 5.23 6.77 13.45
C SER A 12 4.22 7.91 13.40
N CYS A 13 4.42 8.91 12.53
CA CYS A 13 3.63 10.14 12.52
C CYS A 13 3.37 10.68 11.12
N GLY A 14 3.02 9.79 10.17
CA GLY A 14 2.66 10.18 8.80
C GLY A 14 1.35 10.93 8.73
N THR A 15 1.27 11.95 7.88
CA THR A 15 0.08 12.80 7.72
C THR A 15 -0.48 12.85 6.30
N VAL A 16 0.18 12.17 5.35
CA VAL A 16 -0.17 12.22 3.91
C VAL A 16 -0.60 10.87 3.32
N ASP A 17 -0.48 9.80 4.10
CA ASP A 17 -0.76 8.43 3.67
C ASP A 17 -2.10 7.89 4.21
N GLY A 18 -3.12 8.73 4.17
CA GLY A 18 -4.48 8.46 4.62
C GLY A 18 -4.97 9.48 5.65
N PRO A 19 -6.20 9.29 6.18
CA PRO A 19 -6.79 10.23 7.13
C PRO A 19 -6.12 10.16 8.50
N GLY A 20 -5.99 11.31 9.17
CA GLY A 20 -5.42 11.44 10.51
C GLY A 20 -3.92 11.18 10.58
N ILE A 21 -3.39 11.00 11.79
CA ILE A 21 -2.00 10.61 12.00
C ILE A 21 -1.89 9.09 11.86
N ARG A 22 -0.89 8.63 11.10
CA ARG A 22 -0.75 7.22 10.77
C ARG A 22 0.63 6.68 11.12
N PHE A 23 0.63 5.43 11.60
CA PHE A 23 1.85 4.63 11.62
C PHE A 23 1.99 3.99 10.23
N ILE A 24 3.05 4.35 9.51
CA ILE A 24 3.27 3.89 8.14
C ILE A 24 4.35 2.81 8.14
N LEU A 25 4.04 1.66 7.56
CA LEU A 25 5.01 0.60 7.31
C LEU A 25 5.39 0.62 5.83
N PHE A 26 6.65 0.91 5.55
CA PHE A 26 7.20 0.85 4.20
C PHE A 26 7.70 -0.57 3.90
N MET A 27 6.92 -1.28 3.08
CA MET A 27 7.27 -2.64 2.65
C MET A 27 8.44 -2.62 1.68
N GLN A 28 9.24 -3.68 1.70
CA GLN A 28 10.33 -3.87 0.75
C GLN A 28 9.84 -4.64 -0.48
N GLY A 29 10.33 -4.26 -1.65
CA GLY A 29 10.03 -4.88 -2.94
C GLY A 29 9.00 -4.11 -3.77
N CYS A 30 9.33 -3.84 -5.04
CA CYS A 30 8.40 -3.28 -6.02
C CYS A 30 8.76 -3.79 -7.42
N LEU A 31 7.74 -4.12 -8.23
CA LEU A 31 7.92 -4.56 -9.61
C LEU A 31 7.82 -3.42 -10.64
N MET A 32 7.32 -2.26 -10.22
CA MET A 32 7.32 -1.05 -11.05
C MET A 32 8.66 -0.33 -11.01
N ARG A 33 8.95 0.46 -12.05
CA ARG A 33 10.19 1.25 -12.20
C ARG A 33 9.85 2.69 -12.58
N CYS A 34 8.97 3.30 -11.77
CA CYS A 34 8.48 4.66 -12.00
C CYS A 34 9.66 5.65 -12.10
N LYS A 35 9.71 6.43 -13.17
CA LYS A 35 10.80 7.42 -13.39
C LYS A 35 10.86 8.47 -12.27
N TYR A 36 9.73 8.80 -11.66
CA TYR A 36 9.60 9.74 -10.55
C TYR A 36 9.59 9.08 -9.15
N CYS A 37 9.96 7.81 -9.04
CA CYS A 37 9.97 7.13 -7.75
C CYS A 37 10.98 7.80 -6.80
N HIS A 38 10.53 8.18 -5.61
CA HIS A 38 11.37 8.76 -4.56
C HIS A 38 11.85 7.72 -3.53
N ASN A 39 11.33 6.46 -3.59
CA ASN A 39 11.70 5.34 -2.72
C ASN A 39 12.38 4.21 -3.52
N ARG A 40 13.40 4.51 -4.32
CA ARG A 40 14.05 3.53 -5.20
C ARG A 40 14.78 2.42 -4.45
N ASP A 41 15.19 2.65 -3.23
CA ASP A 41 15.79 1.71 -2.29
C ASP A 41 14.82 0.59 -1.87
N THR A 42 13.50 0.82 -2.00
CA THR A 42 12.49 -0.23 -1.80
C THR A 42 12.26 -1.14 -3.01
N TRP A 43 12.95 -0.96 -4.14
CA TRP A 43 12.72 -1.76 -5.34
C TRP A 43 13.23 -3.19 -5.23
N ASP A 44 14.33 -3.40 -4.51
CA ASP A 44 14.95 -4.70 -4.32
C ASP A 44 14.00 -5.62 -3.54
N LEU A 45 13.72 -6.81 -4.10
CA LEU A 45 12.84 -7.79 -3.46
C LEU A 45 13.50 -8.49 -2.26
N ASP A 46 14.83 -8.55 -2.25
CA ASP A 46 15.64 -9.23 -1.23
C ASP A 46 16.25 -8.27 -0.22
N GLY A 47 16.08 -6.95 -0.42
CA GLY A 47 16.55 -5.91 0.48
C GLY A 47 15.75 -5.80 1.78
N GLY A 48 16.08 -4.79 2.59
CA GLY A 48 15.40 -4.51 3.86
C GLY A 48 15.67 -5.55 4.95
N ARG A 49 14.73 -5.68 5.89
CA ARG A 49 14.81 -6.67 7.00
C ARG A 49 13.50 -7.40 7.20
N GLU A 50 13.57 -8.57 7.79
CA GLU A 50 12.38 -9.33 8.18
C GLU A 50 11.86 -8.88 9.53
N ILE A 51 10.53 -8.95 9.70
CA ILE A 51 9.83 -8.64 10.96
C ILE A 51 8.60 -9.55 11.08
N SER A 52 8.28 -9.98 12.29
CA SER A 52 7.03 -10.67 12.59
C SER A 52 5.89 -9.68 12.89
N VAL A 53 4.63 -10.13 12.76
CA VAL A 53 3.47 -9.32 13.14
C VAL A 53 3.51 -8.97 14.62
N GLU A 54 3.92 -9.91 15.49
CA GLU A 54 4.01 -9.69 16.93
C GLU A 54 5.04 -8.62 17.30
N GLU A 55 6.19 -8.63 16.64
CA GLU A 55 7.23 -7.61 16.83
C GLU A 55 6.74 -6.25 16.36
N LEU A 56 6.12 -6.18 15.17
CA LEU A 56 5.58 -4.95 14.61
C LEU A 56 4.48 -4.34 15.49
N MET A 57 3.58 -5.17 16.01
CA MET A 57 2.47 -4.70 16.86
C MET A 57 2.95 -4.08 18.18
N LYS A 58 4.10 -4.46 18.72
CA LYS A 58 4.68 -3.79 19.91
C LYS A 58 4.96 -2.33 19.64
N GLU A 59 5.48 -2.01 18.45
CA GLU A 59 5.70 -0.64 18.03
C GLU A 59 4.37 0.09 17.78
N VAL A 60 3.49 -0.50 16.97
CA VAL A 60 2.21 0.10 16.57
C VAL A 60 1.35 0.52 17.76
N VAL A 61 1.20 -0.37 18.75
CA VAL A 61 0.36 -0.12 19.93
C VAL A 61 0.87 1.08 20.75
N SER A 62 2.16 1.34 20.77
CA SER A 62 2.74 2.49 21.49
C SER A 62 2.26 3.84 20.94
N TYR A 63 1.85 3.90 19.67
CA TYR A 63 1.34 5.10 18.99
C TYR A 63 -0.20 5.17 18.91
N ARG A 64 -0.92 4.17 19.45
CA ARG A 64 -2.39 4.08 19.34
C ARG A 64 -3.13 5.34 19.79
N HIS A 65 -2.65 6.02 20.83
CA HIS A 65 -3.26 7.26 21.32
C HIS A 65 -3.27 8.38 20.27
N PHE A 66 -2.17 8.57 19.56
CA PHE A 66 -2.05 9.60 18.53
C PHE A 66 -2.95 9.28 17.33
N MET A 67 -2.99 8.01 16.92
CA MET A 67 -3.86 7.54 15.84
C MET A 67 -5.34 7.77 16.20
N ASN A 68 -5.77 7.32 17.36
CA ASN A 68 -7.17 7.44 17.80
C ASN A 68 -7.63 8.91 17.97
N ALA A 69 -6.77 9.78 18.51
CA ALA A 69 -7.08 11.20 18.72
C ALA A 69 -7.36 11.95 17.41
N THR A 70 -6.87 11.47 16.27
CA THR A 70 -6.97 12.11 14.96
C THR A 70 -7.86 11.37 13.97
N GLY A 71 -8.43 10.23 14.37
CA GLY A 71 -9.12 9.32 13.45
C GLY A 71 -8.18 8.66 12.42
N GLY A 72 -6.91 8.54 12.78
CA GLY A 72 -5.87 7.88 11.99
C GLY A 72 -5.82 6.36 12.17
N GLY A 73 -4.67 5.76 11.96
CA GLY A 73 -4.48 4.33 12.06
C GLY A 73 -3.14 3.88 11.48
N VAL A 74 -3.09 2.69 10.89
CA VAL A 74 -1.90 2.18 10.21
C VAL A 74 -2.04 2.26 8.69
N THR A 75 -0.90 2.40 8.00
CA THR A 75 -0.84 2.32 6.53
C THR A 75 0.28 1.35 6.12
N ALA A 76 -0.05 0.36 5.31
CA ALA A 76 0.94 -0.43 4.58
C ALA A 76 1.23 0.27 3.25
N SER A 77 2.46 0.69 3.05
CA SER A 77 2.97 1.45 1.89
C SER A 77 4.36 0.94 1.46
N GLY A 78 5.21 1.78 0.89
CA GLY A 78 6.62 1.49 0.62
C GLY A 78 6.92 1.23 -0.84
N GLY A 79 7.46 0.05 -1.17
CA GLY A 79 7.61 -0.42 -2.53
C GLY A 79 6.24 -0.78 -3.12
N GLU A 80 5.75 -1.98 -2.83
CA GLU A 80 4.39 -2.40 -3.14
C GLU A 80 3.89 -3.40 -2.08
N ALA A 81 2.96 -2.95 -1.26
CA ALA A 81 2.47 -3.72 -0.12
C ALA A 81 1.75 -5.03 -0.52
N ILE A 82 1.04 -5.03 -1.65
CA ILE A 82 0.32 -6.23 -2.16
C ILE A 82 1.26 -7.37 -2.54
N LEU A 83 2.53 -7.13 -2.82
CA LEU A 83 3.50 -8.21 -3.07
C LEU A 83 3.66 -9.13 -1.86
N GLN A 84 3.38 -8.62 -0.66
CA GLN A 84 3.42 -9.35 0.60
C GLN A 84 2.03 -9.41 1.27
N ALA A 85 1.00 -9.64 0.46
CA ALA A 85 -0.41 -9.58 0.86
C ALA A 85 -0.73 -10.44 2.10
N GLU A 86 -0.13 -11.61 2.23
CA GLU A 86 -0.33 -12.50 3.36
C GLU A 86 0.13 -11.88 4.69
N PHE A 87 1.33 -11.31 4.71
CA PHE A 87 1.85 -10.60 5.89
C PHE A 87 1.00 -9.35 6.22
N VAL A 88 0.67 -8.55 5.22
CA VAL A 88 -0.13 -7.32 5.41
C VAL A 88 -1.52 -7.66 5.92
N ARG A 89 -2.15 -8.72 5.40
CA ARG A 89 -3.44 -9.24 5.88
C ARG A 89 -3.37 -9.61 7.38
N ASP A 90 -2.36 -10.36 7.77
CA ASP A 90 -2.21 -10.82 9.15
C ASP A 90 -1.91 -9.65 10.10
N TRP A 91 -1.09 -8.70 9.65
CA TRP A 91 -0.86 -7.44 10.38
C TRP A 91 -2.14 -6.62 10.53
N PHE A 92 -2.92 -6.45 9.45
CA PHE A 92 -4.19 -5.72 9.51
C PHE A 92 -5.22 -6.41 10.40
N ARG A 93 -5.27 -7.74 10.41
CA ARG A 93 -6.09 -8.51 11.38
C ARG A 93 -5.72 -8.19 12.82
N ALA A 94 -4.43 -8.16 13.14
CA ALA A 94 -3.95 -7.80 14.47
C ALA A 94 -4.31 -6.34 14.81
N CYS A 95 -4.16 -5.40 13.88
CA CYS A 95 -4.57 -4.01 14.07
C CYS A 95 -6.08 -3.89 14.32
N LYS A 96 -6.91 -4.60 13.54
CA LYS A 96 -8.37 -4.61 13.72
C LYS A 96 -8.78 -5.16 15.10
N ALA A 97 -8.09 -6.18 15.61
CA ALA A 97 -8.33 -6.71 16.94
C ALA A 97 -8.05 -5.69 18.06
N GLU A 98 -7.14 -4.73 17.81
CA GLU A 98 -6.84 -3.60 18.70
C GLU A 98 -7.69 -2.34 18.42
N GLY A 99 -8.69 -2.44 17.52
CA GLY A 99 -9.55 -1.31 17.12
C GLY A 99 -8.84 -0.23 16.32
N ILE A 100 -7.74 -0.56 15.64
CA ILE A 100 -6.93 0.36 14.84
C ILE A 100 -7.41 0.32 13.39
N ASN A 101 -7.63 1.49 12.79
CA ASN A 101 -7.98 1.64 11.38
C ASN A 101 -6.82 1.23 10.47
N THR A 102 -7.14 0.58 9.35
CA THR A 102 -6.17 0.03 8.39
C THR A 102 -6.29 0.68 7.02
N CYS A 103 -5.16 1.03 6.43
CA CYS A 103 -5.07 1.62 5.10
C CYS A 103 -4.05 0.89 4.25
N LEU A 104 -4.45 0.50 3.05
CA LEU A 104 -3.57 -0.11 2.06
C LEU A 104 -3.21 0.91 0.99
N ASP A 105 -1.95 1.30 0.94
CA ASP A 105 -1.39 2.14 -0.11
C ASP A 105 -0.72 1.26 -1.17
N THR A 106 -1.24 1.28 -2.38
CA THR A 106 -0.84 0.34 -3.42
C THR A 106 -0.93 0.94 -4.83
N ASN A 107 -0.06 0.47 -5.71
CA ASN A 107 -0.15 0.72 -7.13
C ASN A 107 -1.11 -0.25 -7.87
N GLY A 108 -1.70 -1.18 -7.14
CA GLY A 108 -2.70 -2.12 -7.67
C GLY A 108 -2.16 -3.17 -8.62
N PHE A 109 -0.85 -3.42 -8.65
CA PHE A 109 -0.24 -4.43 -9.53
C PHE A 109 -0.42 -5.84 -8.94
N VAL A 110 -1.67 -6.29 -8.84
CA VAL A 110 -2.02 -7.63 -8.36
C VAL A 110 -1.65 -8.69 -9.42
N ARG A 111 -0.91 -9.71 -9.00
CA ARG A 111 -0.47 -10.80 -9.90
C ARG A 111 -1.55 -11.86 -10.06
N HIS A 112 -2.19 -12.24 -8.97
CA HIS A 112 -3.25 -13.24 -8.91
C HIS A 112 -4.31 -12.80 -7.91
N TYR A 113 -5.57 -12.99 -8.26
CA TYR A 113 -6.70 -12.80 -7.35
C TYR A 113 -7.02 -14.14 -6.71
N ASP A 114 -6.74 -14.26 -5.43
CA ASP A 114 -6.97 -15.45 -4.62
C ASP A 114 -7.61 -15.05 -3.27
N HIS A 115 -7.84 -16.04 -2.42
CA HIS A 115 -8.43 -15.82 -1.09
C HIS A 115 -7.57 -14.89 -0.21
N ILE A 116 -6.25 -14.82 -0.41
CA ILE A 116 -5.38 -13.93 0.36
C ILE A 116 -5.70 -12.45 0.03
N ILE A 117 -5.87 -12.14 -1.26
CA ILE A 117 -6.25 -10.78 -1.69
C ILE A 117 -7.66 -10.45 -1.17
N ASP A 118 -8.61 -11.39 -1.26
CA ASP A 118 -9.96 -11.19 -0.73
C ASP A 118 -9.94 -10.88 0.77
N GLU A 119 -9.24 -11.68 1.55
CA GLU A 119 -9.10 -11.51 3.00
C GLU A 119 -8.33 -10.24 3.39
N LEU A 120 -7.32 -9.83 2.61
CA LEU A 120 -6.62 -8.55 2.82
C LEU A 120 -7.58 -7.38 2.66
N ILE A 121 -8.40 -7.39 1.59
CA ILE A 121 -9.36 -6.31 1.36
C ILE A 121 -10.46 -6.30 2.41
N ASP A 122 -10.91 -7.47 2.91
CA ASP A 122 -11.91 -7.56 3.99
C ASP A 122 -11.44 -6.91 5.32
N VAL A 123 -10.15 -6.89 5.57
CA VAL A 123 -9.56 -6.25 6.76
C VAL A 123 -8.98 -4.86 6.52
N THR A 124 -9.20 -4.30 5.32
CA THR A 124 -8.75 -2.96 4.91
C THR A 124 -9.89 -1.96 4.97
N ASP A 125 -9.77 -0.90 5.79
CA ASP A 125 -10.80 0.14 5.90
C ASP A 125 -10.73 1.16 4.75
N LEU A 126 -9.55 1.39 4.20
CA LEU A 126 -9.32 2.33 3.10
C LEU A 126 -8.22 1.82 2.17
N VAL A 127 -8.43 1.93 0.88
CA VAL A 127 -7.37 1.74 -0.12
C VAL A 127 -6.97 3.10 -0.70
N LEU A 128 -5.68 3.40 -0.71
CA LEU A 128 -5.09 4.48 -1.52
C LEU A 128 -4.57 3.81 -2.79
N LEU A 129 -5.26 4.04 -3.91
CA LEU A 129 -4.88 3.43 -5.19
C LEU A 129 -4.19 4.45 -6.08
N ASP A 130 -2.93 4.18 -6.41
CA ASP A 130 -2.17 4.97 -7.36
C ASP A 130 -2.56 4.64 -8.81
N LEU A 131 -3.42 5.43 -9.41
CA LEU A 131 -3.61 5.44 -10.86
C LEU A 131 -2.56 6.34 -11.50
N LYS A 132 -1.53 5.73 -12.04
CA LYS A 132 -0.35 6.48 -12.47
C LYS A 132 -0.50 7.07 -13.89
N GLU A 133 -1.26 6.42 -14.77
CA GLU A 133 -1.61 6.90 -16.11
C GLU A 133 -2.64 5.96 -16.76
N LEU A 134 -3.63 6.52 -17.45
CA LEU A 134 -4.67 5.76 -18.14
C LEU A 134 -4.26 5.32 -19.55
N ASN A 135 -3.47 6.14 -20.26
CA ASN A 135 -2.89 5.75 -21.55
C ASN A 135 -1.79 4.71 -21.32
N ASP A 136 -2.00 3.49 -21.81
CA ASP A 136 -1.10 2.37 -21.57
C ASP A 136 0.31 2.59 -22.12
N GLN A 137 0.44 3.25 -23.28
CA GLN A 137 1.76 3.53 -23.86
C GLN A 137 2.56 4.53 -23.02
N VAL A 138 1.89 5.56 -22.51
CA VAL A 138 2.50 6.55 -21.60
C VAL A 138 2.84 5.87 -20.28
N HIS A 139 1.93 5.05 -19.75
CA HIS A 139 2.15 4.27 -18.52
C HIS A 139 3.39 3.38 -18.64
N GLN A 140 3.51 2.59 -19.70
CA GLN A 140 4.69 1.74 -19.92
C GLN A 140 5.99 2.56 -20.00
N ASN A 141 5.96 3.71 -20.65
CA ASN A 141 7.12 4.58 -20.78
C ASN A 141 7.53 5.23 -19.44
N LEU A 142 6.54 5.59 -18.60
CA LEU A 142 6.77 6.27 -17.32
C LEU A 142 7.03 5.31 -16.16
N ILE A 143 6.36 4.15 -16.16
CA ILE A 143 6.28 3.21 -15.03
C ILE A 143 7.03 1.90 -15.29
N GLY A 144 7.25 1.56 -16.58
CA GLY A 144 7.97 0.35 -16.99
C GLY A 144 7.13 -0.91 -17.15
N VAL A 145 5.80 -0.84 -16.89
CA VAL A 145 4.86 -1.97 -17.02
C VAL A 145 3.53 -1.48 -17.60
N PRO A 146 2.69 -2.36 -18.19
CA PRO A 146 1.34 -2.01 -18.62
C PRO A 146 0.43 -1.62 -17.43
N ASN A 147 -0.55 -0.73 -17.67
CA ASN A 147 -1.51 -0.29 -16.65
C ASN A 147 -2.66 -1.29 -16.40
N LYS A 148 -2.79 -2.32 -17.21
CA LYS A 148 -3.91 -3.29 -17.19
C LYS A 148 -4.21 -3.83 -15.80
N ARG A 149 -3.18 -4.26 -15.05
CA ARG A 149 -3.36 -4.85 -13.70
C ARG A 149 -3.90 -3.84 -12.69
N THR A 150 -3.40 -2.61 -12.70
CA THR A 150 -3.90 -1.53 -11.84
C THR A 150 -5.37 -1.21 -12.16
N LEU A 151 -5.75 -1.15 -13.45
CA LEU A 151 -7.13 -0.91 -13.86
C LEU A 151 -8.05 -2.09 -13.52
N GLU A 152 -7.58 -3.32 -13.61
CA GLU A 152 -8.32 -4.51 -13.16
C GLU A 152 -8.55 -4.46 -11.65
N PHE A 153 -7.54 -4.04 -10.88
CA PHE A 153 -7.67 -3.90 -9.43
C PHE A 153 -8.66 -2.79 -9.05
N ALA A 154 -8.66 -1.66 -9.75
CA ALA A 154 -9.66 -0.61 -9.55
C ALA A 154 -11.10 -1.14 -9.75
N LYS A 155 -11.32 -1.94 -10.81
CA LYS A 155 -12.63 -2.60 -11.06
C LYS A 155 -12.97 -3.64 -9.99
N TYR A 156 -11.98 -4.37 -9.49
CA TYR A 156 -12.17 -5.33 -8.41
C TYR A 156 -12.60 -4.62 -7.12
N LEU A 157 -11.94 -3.53 -6.73
CA LEU A 157 -12.32 -2.72 -5.56
C LEU A 157 -13.73 -2.14 -5.71
N GLN A 158 -14.09 -1.66 -6.90
CA GLN A 158 -15.44 -1.17 -7.19
C GLN A 158 -16.51 -2.26 -6.99
N LYS A 159 -16.27 -3.47 -7.50
CA LYS A 159 -17.20 -4.61 -7.33
C LYS A 159 -17.41 -5.00 -5.87
N ARG A 160 -16.39 -4.85 -5.04
CA ARG A 160 -16.43 -5.12 -3.60
C ARG A 160 -16.99 -3.95 -2.79
N ASN A 161 -17.32 -2.83 -3.44
CA ASN A 161 -17.72 -1.59 -2.79
C ASN A 161 -16.69 -1.12 -1.74
N GLN A 162 -15.39 -1.34 -2.02
CA GLN A 162 -14.30 -0.99 -1.13
C GLN A 162 -14.09 0.53 -1.12
N ARG A 163 -14.02 1.13 0.07
CA ARG A 163 -13.68 2.55 0.20
C ARG A 163 -12.28 2.78 -0.36
N THR A 164 -12.18 3.64 -1.38
CA THR A 164 -10.94 3.87 -2.13
C THR A 164 -10.74 5.35 -2.39
N TRP A 165 -9.54 5.85 -2.16
CA TRP A 165 -9.07 7.14 -2.67
C TRP A 165 -8.15 6.89 -3.84
N ILE A 166 -8.40 7.59 -4.95
CA ILE A 166 -7.51 7.55 -6.10
C ILE A 166 -6.45 8.64 -5.93
N ARG A 167 -5.18 8.25 -6.08
CA ARG A 167 -4.06 9.18 -6.16
C ARG A 167 -3.53 9.22 -7.58
N TYR A 168 -3.18 10.43 -8.03
CA TYR A 168 -2.62 10.66 -9.34
C TYR A 168 -1.49 11.67 -9.24
N VAL A 169 -0.31 11.32 -9.71
CA VAL A 169 0.85 12.21 -9.71
C VAL A 169 0.92 12.91 -11.06
N VAL A 170 0.83 14.23 -11.05
CA VAL A 170 1.03 15.05 -12.25
C VAL A 170 2.53 15.15 -12.53
N VAL A 171 2.95 14.55 -13.64
CA VAL A 171 4.35 14.54 -14.11
C VAL A 171 4.42 15.35 -15.40
N PRO A 172 5.09 16.53 -15.39
CA PRO A 172 5.20 17.39 -16.57
C PRO A 172 5.75 16.64 -17.79
N GLY A 173 5.06 16.79 -18.93
CA GLY A 173 5.39 16.13 -20.18
C GLY A 173 4.98 14.67 -20.29
N TYR A 174 4.29 14.11 -19.28
CA TYR A 174 3.77 12.74 -19.28
C TYR A 174 2.29 12.66 -18.93
N THR A 175 1.88 13.23 -17.79
CA THR A 175 0.54 13.06 -17.23
C THR A 175 -0.17 14.39 -17.00
N ASP A 176 0.31 15.46 -17.60
CA ASP A 176 -0.20 16.83 -17.53
C ASP A 176 -0.98 17.26 -18.78
N SER A 177 -1.32 16.32 -19.67
CA SER A 177 -2.12 16.61 -20.86
C SER A 177 -3.61 16.72 -20.52
N ASP A 178 -4.32 17.60 -21.22
CA ASP A 178 -5.78 17.83 -21.10
C ASP A 178 -6.65 16.72 -21.74
N HIS A 179 -6.17 15.48 -21.84
CA HIS A 179 -6.85 14.39 -22.57
C HIS A 179 -7.52 13.40 -21.63
#